data_bb6875c724ae676c07801923cb116591
#
_entry.id   bb6875c724ae676c07801923cb116591
#
_cell.length_a   1.000
_cell.length_b   1.000
_cell.length_c   1.000
_cell.angle_alpha   90.00
_cell.angle_beta   90.00
_cell.angle_gamma   90.00
#
_symmetry.space_group_name_H-M   'P 1'
#
loop_
_entity.id
_entity.type
_entity.pdbx_description
1 polymer ?
#
loop_
_entity_poly.entity_id
_entity_poly.type
_entity_poly.pdbx_seq_one_letter_code
_entity_poly.pdbx_strand_id
1 'polypeptide(L)'
;MPEHAEKIEITTIKAEKSWKKLLNNEVNFISNNRGTPELIFPGSFNPLHDGHIKMRELAEKKTGMRATFEICARNADKPPLTFHEIKRTLDQFTDNDSWVMTSAGRFSEKAEMFPNSVFIIGADTLVRVFDEKFYTNKKDMLDHIQRFNDHNINFLVFGRKVNNRFVSLRDIVIPETIRNRCTGFEEASFRDDISSTELRLEV
;
A
#
# COMPACT_ATOMS: atom_id res chain seq x y z
N MET A 1 36.55 13.66 -33.69
CA MET A 1 35.28 13.43 -32.99
C MET A 1 35.58 12.72 -31.71
N PRO A 2 35.58 13.33 -30.53
CA PRO A 2 35.74 12.56 -29.28
C PRO A 2 34.43 11.85 -28.95
N GLU A 3 34.48 10.53 -28.84
CA GLU A 3 33.47 9.70 -28.28
C GLU A 3 33.18 10.15 -26.84
N HIS A 4 32.00 10.62 -26.58
CA HIS A 4 31.46 10.75 -25.21
C HIS A 4 31.23 9.32 -24.69
N ALA A 5 32.23 8.73 -24.05
CA ALA A 5 32.01 7.56 -23.23
C ALA A 5 31.13 7.98 -22.06
N GLU A 6 29.86 7.57 -22.09
CA GLU A 6 28.96 7.68 -20.92
C GLU A 6 29.62 6.97 -19.73
N LYS A 7 29.89 7.74 -18.70
CA LYS A 7 30.43 7.22 -17.45
C LYS A 7 29.32 6.42 -16.76
N ILE A 8 29.38 5.09 -16.85
CA ILE A 8 28.49 4.21 -16.09
C ILE A 8 28.89 4.32 -14.63
N GLU A 9 28.06 5.00 -13.85
CA GLU A 9 28.23 5.10 -12.41
C GLU A 9 27.63 3.84 -11.75
N ILE A 10 28.49 2.94 -11.26
CA ILE A 10 28.06 1.73 -10.56
C ILE A 10 27.89 2.08 -9.08
N THR A 11 26.64 2.23 -8.62
CA THR A 11 26.32 2.36 -7.20
C THR A 11 26.11 0.98 -6.57
N THR A 12 26.86 0.69 -5.51
CA THR A 12 26.68 -0.51 -4.70
C THR A 12 26.03 -0.18 -3.38
N ILE A 13 25.02 -0.97 -2.98
CA ILE A 13 24.40 -0.88 -1.66
C ILE A 13 24.64 -2.17 -0.88
N LYS A 14 24.79 -2.04 0.44
CA LYS A 14 24.83 -3.19 1.35
C LYS A 14 23.40 -3.58 1.72
N ALA A 15 22.93 -4.71 1.19
CA ALA A 15 21.63 -5.25 1.56
C ALA A 15 21.63 -5.72 3.02
N GLU A 16 20.63 -5.33 3.78
CA GLU A 16 20.43 -5.80 5.15
C GLU A 16 20.07 -7.29 5.19
N LYS A 17 20.47 -7.97 6.25
CA LYS A 17 20.13 -9.39 6.43
C LYS A 17 18.61 -9.62 6.51
N SER A 18 17.89 -8.68 7.11
CA SER A 18 16.42 -8.70 7.22
C SER A 18 15.74 -8.68 5.85
N TRP A 19 16.22 -7.85 4.90
CA TRP A 19 15.68 -7.79 3.54
C TRP A 19 15.86 -9.12 2.79
N LYS A 20 17.04 -9.74 2.94
CA LYS A 20 17.31 -11.05 2.33
C LYS A 20 16.38 -12.13 2.86
N LYS A 21 16.15 -12.14 4.19
CA LYS A 21 15.22 -13.09 4.81
C LYS A 21 13.79 -12.92 4.30
N LEU A 22 13.32 -11.67 4.17
CA LEU A 22 11.99 -11.39 3.64
C LEU A 22 11.87 -11.86 2.18
N LEU A 23 12.82 -11.50 1.32
CA LEU A 23 12.80 -11.88 -0.09
C LEU A 23 12.97 -13.40 -0.31
N ASN A 24 13.60 -14.09 0.62
CA ASN A 24 13.70 -15.56 0.63
C ASN A 24 12.51 -16.27 1.29
N ASN A 25 11.47 -15.52 1.74
CA ASN A 25 10.33 -16.05 2.50
C ASN A 25 10.72 -16.75 3.83
N GLU A 26 11.84 -16.40 4.42
CA GLU A 26 12.25 -16.88 5.76
C GLU A 26 11.47 -16.17 6.88
N VAL A 27 10.93 -14.98 6.57
CA VAL A 27 10.03 -14.20 7.43
C VAL A 27 8.91 -13.60 6.60
N ASN A 28 7.73 -13.41 7.18
CA ASN A 28 6.56 -12.86 6.48
C ASN A 28 6.61 -11.35 6.35
N PHE A 29 7.21 -10.68 7.32
CA PHE A 29 7.42 -9.22 7.31
C PHE A 29 8.63 -8.81 8.14
N ILE A 30 9.08 -7.59 7.92
CA ILE A 30 10.06 -6.86 8.73
C ILE A 30 9.53 -5.46 9.01
N SER A 31 9.92 -4.86 10.15
CA SER A 31 9.41 -3.55 10.58
C SER A 31 10.48 -2.79 11.36
N ASN A 32 10.39 -1.45 11.34
CA ASN A 32 11.18 -0.61 12.25
C ASN A 32 10.53 -0.46 13.63
N ASN A 33 9.30 -0.93 13.79
CA ASN A 33 8.54 -0.83 15.04
C ASN A 33 8.46 -2.16 15.77
N ARG A 34 8.26 -2.08 17.10
CA ARG A 34 7.91 -3.24 17.94
C ARG A 34 6.39 -3.30 18.08
N GLY A 35 5.81 -4.44 17.77
CA GLY A 35 4.37 -4.68 17.86
C GLY A 35 3.70 -4.87 16.51
N THR A 36 2.44 -5.27 16.54
CA THR A 36 1.62 -5.49 15.35
C THR A 36 0.98 -4.17 14.95
N PRO A 37 1.10 -3.72 13.70
CA PRO A 37 0.43 -2.51 13.24
C PRO A 37 -1.10 -2.65 13.29
N GLU A 38 -1.79 -1.62 13.78
CA GLU A 38 -3.26 -1.58 13.86
C GLU A 38 -3.87 -0.69 12.77
N LEU A 39 -3.18 0.37 12.35
CA LEU A 39 -3.56 1.24 11.24
C LEU A 39 -2.48 1.12 10.17
N ILE A 40 -2.82 0.52 9.04
CA ILE A 40 -1.87 0.13 8.00
C ILE A 40 -2.15 0.91 6.73
N PHE A 41 -1.11 1.50 6.15
CA PHE A 41 -1.19 2.23 4.90
C PHE A 41 -0.38 1.52 3.80
N PRO A 42 -0.99 0.62 3.02
CA PRO A 42 -0.33 -0.05 1.92
C PRO A 42 -0.06 0.89 0.75
N GLY A 43 1.17 0.88 0.23
CA GLY A 43 1.52 1.68 -0.92
C GLY A 43 2.89 1.34 -1.49
N SER A 44 3.14 1.78 -2.72
CA SER A 44 4.47 1.68 -3.32
C SER A 44 5.37 2.86 -2.93
N PHE A 45 4.78 4.01 -2.56
CA PHE A 45 5.46 5.24 -2.14
C PHE A 45 6.65 5.60 -3.05
N ASN A 46 6.42 5.56 -4.35
CA ASN A 46 7.45 5.80 -5.35
C ASN A 46 7.06 6.94 -6.32
N PRO A 47 7.27 8.22 -5.90
CA PRO A 47 7.69 8.65 -4.56
C PRO A 47 6.55 8.73 -3.53
N LEU A 48 6.92 8.90 -2.26
CA LEU A 48 6.04 9.42 -1.21
C LEU A 48 5.74 10.89 -1.53
N HIS A 49 4.50 11.34 -1.39
CA HIS A 49 4.07 12.71 -1.71
C HIS A 49 3.02 13.22 -0.72
N ASP A 50 2.71 14.51 -0.78
CA ASP A 50 1.83 15.21 0.15
C ASP A 50 0.44 14.56 0.27
N GLY A 51 -0.09 14.00 -0.81
CA GLY A 51 -1.35 13.26 -0.79
C GLY A 51 -1.31 12.06 0.15
N HIS A 52 -0.20 11.31 0.16
CA HIS A 52 -0.03 10.20 1.10
C HIS A 52 0.03 10.71 2.55
N ILE A 53 0.75 11.83 2.78
CA ILE A 53 0.86 12.43 4.11
C ILE A 53 -0.51 12.88 4.63
N LYS A 54 -1.29 13.56 3.79
CA LYS A 54 -2.67 13.98 4.15
C LYS A 54 -3.58 12.80 4.44
N MET A 55 -3.52 11.73 3.63
CA MET A 55 -4.29 10.49 3.89
C MET A 55 -3.95 9.90 5.25
N ARG A 56 -2.65 9.80 5.56
CA ARG A 56 -2.17 9.33 6.86
C ARG A 56 -2.74 10.17 8.01
N GLU A 57 -2.54 11.49 7.96
CA GLU A 57 -2.97 12.43 9.02
C GLU A 57 -4.48 12.36 9.28
N LEU A 58 -5.28 12.31 8.21
CA LEU A 58 -6.73 12.19 8.34
C LEU A 58 -7.16 10.84 8.93
N ALA A 59 -6.49 9.75 8.53
CA ALA A 59 -6.75 8.43 9.07
C ALA A 59 -6.37 8.35 10.56
N GLU A 60 -5.21 8.87 10.94
CA GLU A 60 -4.77 8.96 12.35
C GLU A 60 -5.74 9.79 13.19
N LYS A 61 -6.16 10.95 12.68
CA LYS A 61 -7.16 11.80 13.35
C LYS A 61 -8.51 11.09 13.51
N LYS A 62 -8.93 10.31 12.52
CA LYS A 62 -10.21 9.58 12.53
C LYS A 62 -10.21 8.43 13.51
N THR A 63 -9.10 7.72 13.64
CA THR A 63 -8.99 6.48 14.42
C THR A 63 -8.37 6.67 15.80
N GLY A 64 -7.58 7.73 15.99
CA GLY A 64 -6.72 7.89 17.17
C GLY A 64 -5.50 6.97 17.17
N MET A 65 -5.30 6.17 16.11
CA MET A 65 -4.19 5.23 15.97
C MET A 65 -3.08 5.85 15.13
N ARG A 66 -1.84 5.42 15.35
CA ARG A 66 -0.70 5.80 14.52
C ARG A 66 -0.60 4.90 13.29
N ALA A 67 -0.47 5.51 12.12
CA ALA A 67 -0.35 4.78 10.87
C ALA A 67 1.05 4.19 10.67
N THR A 68 1.08 3.00 10.08
CA THR A 68 2.29 2.31 9.64
C THR A 68 2.24 2.16 8.13
N PHE A 69 3.22 2.71 7.42
CA PHE A 69 3.37 2.52 5.98
C PHE A 69 3.70 1.07 5.67
N GLU A 70 2.93 0.43 4.81
CA GLU A 70 3.21 -0.94 4.38
C GLU A 70 3.71 -0.98 2.94
N ILE A 71 4.87 -1.60 2.74
CA ILE A 71 5.55 -1.76 1.47
C ILE A 71 5.54 -3.23 1.11
N CYS A 72 4.93 -3.58 -0.02
CA CYS A 72 4.96 -4.94 -0.51
C CYS A 72 6.26 -5.20 -1.30
N ALA A 73 7.16 -6.01 -0.75
CA ALA A 73 8.42 -6.38 -1.40
C ALA A 73 8.23 -7.36 -2.57
N ARG A 74 7.12 -8.13 -2.57
CA ARG A 74 6.74 -9.10 -3.62
C ARG A 74 5.29 -8.92 -4.00
N ASN A 75 5.04 -8.20 -5.08
CA ASN A 75 3.70 -8.10 -5.64
C ASN A 75 3.46 -9.25 -6.63
N ALA A 76 2.22 -9.77 -6.70
CA ALA A 76 1.84 -10.82 -7.64
C ALA A 76 2.05 -10.42 -9.11
N ASP A 77 1.87 -9.14 -9.43
CA ASP A 77 1.86 -8.62 -10.81
C ASP A 77 3.19 -7.94 -11.22
N LYS A 78 4.22 -7.94 -10.35
CA LYS A 78 5.50 -7.27 -10.60
C LYS A 78 6.66 -8.09 -10.08
N PRO A 79 7.86 -7.95 -10.66
CA PRO A 79 9.07 -8.51 -10.07
C PRO A 79 9.24 -8.04 -8.61
N PRO A 80 9.87 -8.86 -7.75
CA PRO A 80 10.24 -8.44 -6.41
C PRO A 80 11.07 -7.15 -6.44
N LEU A 81 10.92 -6.30 -5.42
CA LEU A 81 11.72 -5.09 -5.30
C LEU A 81 13.21 -5.45 -5.20
N THR A 82 14.01 -4.71 -5.94
CA THR A 82 15.47 -4.75 -5.80
C THR A 82 15.89 -4.10 -4.48
N PHE A 83 17.10 -4.42 -4.02
CA PHE A 83 17.63 -3.77 -2.80
C PHE A 83 17.77 -2.26 -2.95
N HIS A 84 18.03 -1.75 -4.15
CA HIS A 84 18.05 -0.31 -4.43
C HIS A 84 16.68 0.33 -4.29
N GLU A 85 15.64 -0.32 -4.80
CA GLU A 85 14.26 0.17 -4.66
C GLU A 85 13.81 0.13 -3.19
N ILE A 86 14.13 -0.94 -2.46
CA ILE A 86 13.87 -1.03 -1.02
C ILE A 86 14.53 0.14 -0.29
N LYS A 87 15.84 0.33 -0.48
CA LYS A 87 16.55 1.43 0.17
C LYS A 87 15.96 2.78 -0.19
N ARG A 88 15.76 3.07 -1.48
CA ARG A 88 15.17 4.34 -1.95
C ARG A 88 13.79 4.61 -1.33
N THR A 89 12.97 3.57 -1.18
CA THR A 89 11.65 3.74 -0.56
C THR A 89 11.78 4.00 0.93
N LEU A 90 12.64 3.27 1.63
CA LEU A 90 12.84 3.45 3.08
C LEU A 90 13.49 4.79 3.43
N ASP A 91 14.42 5.29 2.59
CA ASP A 91 15.10 6.58 2.79
C ASP A 91 14.14 7.80 2.75
N GLN A 92 12.90 7.63 2.27
CA GLN A 92 11.88 8.69 2.27
C GLN A 92 11.19 8.85 3.62
N PHE A 93 11.26 7.83 4.48
CA PHE A 93 10.64 7.87 5.79
C PHE A 93 11.59 8.52 6.80
N THR A 94 11.01 9.27 7.73
CA THR A 94 11.73 9.87 8.85
C THR A 94 11.80 8.89 10.03
N ASP A 95 12.63 9.20 11.03
CA ASP A 95 12.71 8.42 12.28
C ASP A 95 11.36 8.36 13.04
N ASN A 96 10.46 9.30 12.75
CA ASN A 96 9.12 9.34 13.32
C ASN A 96 8.11 8.51 12.56
N ASP A 97 8.43 8.02 11.36
CA ASP A 97 7.52 7.21 10.56
C ASP A 97 7.66 5.73 10.92
N SER A 98 6.52 5.08 11.12
CA SER A 98 6.45 3.64 11.28
C SER A 98 6.29 2.99 9.91
N TRP A 99 7.06 1.95 9.65
CA TRP A 99 6.91 1.18 8.42
C TRP A 99 7.01 -0.33 8.68
N VAL A 100 6.36 -1.08 7.82
CA VAL A 100 6.44 -2.54 7.72
C VAL A 100 6.63 -2.92 6.25
N MET A 101 7.50 -3.87 5.98
CA MET A 101 7.66 -4.44 4.64
C MET A 101 7.22 -5.89 4.67
N THR A 102 6.34 -6.27 3.73
CA THR A 102 5.74 -7.60 3.64
C THR A 102 6.13 -8.32 2.35
N SER A 103 5.94 -9.64 2.34
CA SER A 103 5.93 -10.44 1.11
C SER A 103 4.51 -10.70 0.58
N ALA A 104 3.47 -10.14 1.21
CA ALA A 104 2.06 -10.35 0.88
C ALA A 104 1.61 -9.46 -0.28
N GLY A 105 1.33 -10.05 -1.43
CA GLY A 105 0.84 -9.34 -2.61
C GLY A 105 -0.62 -8.95 -2.55
N ARG A 106 -1.44 -9.71 -1.83
CA ARG A 106 -2.89 -9.51 -1.71
C ARG A 106 -3.29 -8.94 -0.36
N PHE A 107 -4.34 -8.13 -0.34
CA PHE A 107 -4.89 -7.58 0.90
C PHE A 107 -5.38 -8.66 1.88
N SER A 108 -5.91 -9.77 1.39
CA SER A 108 -6.33 -10.92 2.20
C SER A 108 -5.16 -11.60 2.92
N GLU A 109 -3.98 -11.66 2.29
CA GLU A 109 -2.75 -12.17 2.92
C GLU A 109 -2.26 -11.20 4.01
N LYS A 110 -2.39 -9.88 3.77
CA LYS A 110 -2.09 -8.84 4.77
C LYS A 110 -3.07 -8.91 5.95
N ALA A 111 -4.35 -9.22 5.69
CA ALA A 111 -5.36 -9.42 6.71
C ALA A 111 -4.99 -10.56 7.68
N GLU A 112 -4.45 -11.66 7.16
CA GLU A 112 -3.96 -12.78 7.98
C GLU A 112 -2.75 -12.40 8.83
N MET A 113 -1.84 -11.55 8.29
CA MET A 113 -0.66 -11.08 9.03
C MET A 113 -1.00 -10.08 10.13
N PHE A 114 -2.02 -9.26 9.90
CA PHE A 114 -2.38 -8.12 10.73
C PHE A 114 -3.88 -8.14 11.09
N PRO A 115 -4.35 -9.13 11.85
CA PRO A 115 -5.75 -9.20 12.26
C PRO A 115 -6.13 -8.00 13.15
N ASN A 116 -7.42 -7.66 13.14
CA ASN A 116 -8.01 -6.51 13.84
C ASN A 116 -7.47 -5.14 13.39
N SER A 117 -6.92 -5.05 12.19
CA SER A 117 -6.35 -3.80 11.67
C SER A 117 -7.34 -3.00 10.80
N VAL A 118 -6.97 -1.74 10.60
CA VAL A 118 -7.64 -0.81 9.69
C VAL A 118 -6.68 -0.50 8.54
N PHE A 119 -7.12 -0.71 7.30
CA PHE A 119 -6.34 -0.37 6.11
C PHE A 119 -6.73 0.99 5.55
N ILE A 120 -5.75 1.86 5.33
CA ILE A 120 -5.89 3.10 4.58
C ILE A 120 -5.74 2.76 3.10
N ILE A 121 -6.77 3.03 2.28
CA ILE A 121 -6.79 2.59 0.89
C ILE A 121 -7.43 3.66 -0.01
N GLY A 122 -6.90 3.82 -1.23
CA GLY A 122 -7.56 4.60 -2.27
C GLY A 122 -8.76 3.88 -2.87
N ALA A 123 -9.76 4.62 -3.33
CA ALA A 123 -10.95 4.09 -3.99
C ALA A 123 -10.61 3.22 -5.22
N ASP A 124 -9.62 3.63 -6.00
CA ASP A 124 -9.10 2.90 -7.16
C ASP A 124 -8.50 1.53 -6.79
N THR A 125 -7.82 1.47 -5.65
CA THR A 125 -7.25 0.23 -5.12
C THR A 125 -8.34 -0.68 -4.57
N LEU A 126 -9.34 -0.13 -3.87
CA LEU A 126 -10.46 -0.91 -3.34
C LEU A 126 -11.27 -1.57 -4.47
N VAL A 127 -11.50 -0.86 -5.59
CA VAL A 127 -12.13 -1.44 -6.79
C VAL A 127 -11.37 -2.69 -7.25
N ARG A 128 -10.03 -2.65 -7.27
CA ARG A 128 -9.20 -3.79 -7.67
C ARG A 128 -9.30 -4.97 -6.71
N VAL A 129 -9.51 -4.72 -5.42
CA VAL A 129 -9.72 -5.79 -4.42
C VAL A 129 -10.99 -6.59 -4.71
N PHE A 130 -11.99 -5.99 -5.37
CA PHE A 130 -13.27 -6.63 -5.72
C PHE A 130 -13.37 -7.00 -7.21
N ASP A 131 -12.32 -6.85 -7.98
CA ASP A 131 -12.33 -7.15 -9.41
C ASP A 131 -11.89 -8.61 -9.63
N GLU A 132 -12.84 -9.43 -10.11
CA GLU A 132 -12.67 -10.88 -10.34
C GLU A 132 -11.44 -11.21 -11.21
N LYS A 133 -11.03 -10.29 -12.10
CA LYS A 133 -9.87 -10.53 -12.98
C LYS A 133 -8.54 -10.76 -12.25
N PHE A 134 -8.44 -10.36 -10.97
CA PHE A 134 -7.27 -10.60 -10.12
C PHE A 134 -7.32 -11.91 -9.32
N TYR A 135 -8.33 -12.73 -9.58
CA TYR A 135 -8.59 -14.01 -8.91
C TYR A 135 -8.76 -15.11 -9.95
N THR A 136 -8.71 -16.36 -9.51
CA THR A 136 -8.91 -17.51 -10.40
C THR A 136 -10.35 -17.57 -10.94
N ASN A 137 -11.31 -17.18 -10.10
CA ASN A 137 -12.73 -17.09 -10.40
C ASN A 137 -13.47 -16.33 -9.30
N LYS A 138 -14.78 -16.10 -9.48
CA LYS A 138 -15.63 -15.40 -8.53
C LYS A 138 -15.65 -16.03 -7.13
N LYS A 139 -15.63 -17.35 -7.04
CA LYS A 139 -15.61 -18.04 -5.74
C LYS A 139 -14.32 -17.75 -4.99
N ASP A 140 -13.18 -17.86 -5.66
CA ASP A 140 -11.86 -17.53 -5.12
C ASP A 140 -11.83 -16.06 -4.60
N MET A 141 -12.36 -15.12 -5.39
CA MET A 141 -12.52 -13.74 -4.95
C MET A 141 -13.34 -13.61 -3.67
N LEU A 142 -14.49 -14.27 -3.59
CA LEU A 142 -15.37 -14.21 -2.41
C LEU A 142 -14.71 -14.86 -1.19
N ASP A 143 -13.97 -15.95 -1.35
CA ASP A 143 -13.21 -16.60 -0.29
C ASP A 143 -12.12 -15.64 0.26
N HIS A 144 -11.43 -14.90 -0.62
CA HIS A 144 -10.47 -13.87 -0.21
C HIS A 144 -11.14 -12.68 0.49
N ILE A 145 -12.32 -12.25 0.05
CA ILE A 145 -13.10 -11.18 0.69
C ILE A 145 -13.58 -11.61 2.07
N GLN A 146 -13.98 -12.87 2.24
CA GLN A 146 -14.42 -13.40 3.53
C GLN A 146 -13.34 -13.32 4.60
N ARG A 147 -12.05 -13.44 4.24
CA ARG A 147 -10.93 -13.30 5.18
C ARG A 147 -10.89 -11.92 5.87
N PHE A 148 -11.44 -10.88 5.24
CA PHE A 148 -11.54 -9.57 5.92
C PHE A 148 -12.51 -9.61 7.10
N ASN A 149 -13.57 -10.41 7.01
CA ASN A 149 -14.46 -10.65 8.15
C ASN A 149 -13.80 -11.53 9.21
N ASP A 150 -13.18 -12.62 8.78
CA ASP A 150 -12.57 -13.61 9.67
C ASP A 150 -11.45 -13.00 10.51
N HIS A 151 -10.72 -12.04 9.94
CA HIS A 151 -9.62 -11.33 10.62
C HIS A 151 -10.03 -9.94 11.15
N ASN A 152 -11.33 -9.59 11.14
CA ASN A 152 -11.85 -8.32 11.65
C ASN A 152 -11.17 -7.09 11.05
N ILE A 153 -11.04 -7.05 9.71
CA ILE A 153 -10.40 -5.96 8.98
C ILE A 153 -11.43 -4.86 8.65
N ASN A 154 -11.00 -3.60 8.80
CA ASN A 154 -11.76 -2.45 8.37
C ASN A 154 -10.97 -1.62 7.34
N PHE A 155 -11.66 -0.82 6.54
CA PHE A 155 -11.07 0.01 5.49
C PHE A 155 -11.45 1.47 5.67
N LEU A 156 -10.47 2.35 5.63
CA LEU A 156 -10.65 3.79 5.45
C LEU A 156 -10.36 4.11 3.99
N VAL A 157 -11.41 4.50 3.27
CA VAL A 157 -11.38 4.65 1.82
C VAL A 157 -11.32 6.12 1.43
N PHE A 158 -10.25 6.49 0.76
CA PHE A 158 -10.02 7.84 0.25
C PHE A 158 -10.42 7.92 -1.22
N GLY A 159 -11.24 8.91 -1.55
CA GLY A 159 -11.62 9.20 -2.92
C GLY A 159 -10.41 9.62 -3.76
N ARG A 160 -10.49 9.39 -5.05
CA ARG A 160 -9.42 9.73 -6.00
C ARG A 160 -9.98 10.16 -7.34
N LYS A 161 -9.25 11.04 -8.03
CA LYS A 161 -9.53 11.38 -9.41
C LYS A 161 -9.10 10.24 -10.33
N VAL A 162 -10.06 9.71 -11.09
CA VAL A 162 -9.85 8.67 -12.11
C VAL A 162 -10.51 9.17 -13.40
N ASN A 163 -9.75 9.28 -14.48
CA ASN A 163 -10.27 9.75 -15.78
C ASN A 163 -11.08 11.06 -15.68
N ASN A 164 -10.53 12.07 -15.01
CA ASN A 164 -11.15 13.39 -14.78
C ASN A 164 -12.43 13.39 -13.93
N ARG A 165 -12.83 12.26 -13.34
CA ARG A 165 -13.94 12.14 -12.39
C ARG A 165 -13.41 11.79 -11.00
N PHE A 166 -13.92 12.44 -9.96
CA PHE A 166 -13.67 12.03 -8.59
C PHE A 166 -14.48 10.77 -8.26
N VAL A 167 -13.80 9.72 -7.83
CA VAL A 167 -14.39 8.43 -7.43
C VAL A 167 -14.23 8.29 -5.93
N SER A 168 -15.33 8.13 -5.22
CA SER A 168 -15.41 7.93 -3.77
C SER A 168 -15.92 6.53 -3.43
N LEU A 169 -16.02 6.22 -2.13
CA LEU A 169 -16.62 4.96 -1.68
C LEU A 169 -18.07 4.77 -2.19
N ARG A 170 -18.82 5.86 -2.36
CA ARG A 170 -20.23 5.83 -2.84
C ARG A 170 -20.36 5.37 -4.29
N ASP A 171 -19.29 5.50 -5.07
CA ASP A 171 -19.27 5.12 -6.49
C ASP A 171 -18.84 3.66 -6.69
N ILE A 172 -18.49 2.94 -5.61
CA ILE A 172 -17.97 1.58 -5.65
C ILE A 172 -19.04 0.57 -5.25
N VAL A 173 -19.18 -0.48 -6.06
CA VAL A 173 -20.03 -1.64 -5.70
C VAL A 173 -19.24 -2.50 -4.71
N ILE A 174 -19.67 -2.49 -3.44
CA ILE A 174 -19.05 -3.23 -2.36
C ILE A 174 -19.88 -4.47 -2.05
N PRO A 175 -19.24 -5.67 -1.95
CA PRO A 175 -19.92 -6.86 -1.47
C PRO A 175 -20.60 -6.62 -0.11
N GLU A 176 -21.84 -7.08 0.03
CA GLU A 176 -22.66 -6.85 1.22
C GLU A 176 -21.97 -7.33 2.51
N THR A 177 -21.23 -8.43 2.41
CA THR A 177 -20.52 -9.07 3.53
C THR A 177 -19.49 -8.17 4.20
N ILE A 178 -18.94 -7.17 3.50
CA ILE A 178 -17.90 -6.26 4.04
C ILE A 178 -18.30 -4.78 3.95
N ARG A 179 -19.51 -4.46 3.51
CA ARG A 179 -19.96 -3.07 3.37
C ARG A 179 -19.80 -2.27 4.67
N ASN A 180 -20.17 -2.86 5.80
CA ASN A 180 -20.09 -2.24 7.12
C ASN A 180 -18.64 -2.03 7.60
N ARG A 181 -17.67 -2.60 6.92
CA ARG A 181 -16.23 -2.48 7.23
C ARG A 181 -15.53 -1.38 6.45
N CYS A 182 -16.25 -0.73 5.53
CA CYS A 182 -15.70 0.33 4.69
C CYS A 182 -16.24 1.69 5.14
N THR A 183 -15.35 2.61 5.50
CA THR A 183 -15.67 4.00 5.83
C THR A 183 -15.01 4.92 4.82
N GLY A 184 -15.80 5.74 4.12
CA GLY A 184 -15.31 6.68 3.11
C GLY A 184 -14.98 8.05 3.69
N PHE A 185 -13.99 8.71 3.10
CA PHE A 185 -13.78 10.15 3.26
C PHE A 185 -14.47 10.89 2.12
N GLU A 186 -15.24 11.93 2.47
CA GLU A 186 -15.94 12.78 1.51
C GLU A 186 -14.95 13.69 0.76
N GLU A 187 -15.27 14.07 -0.47
CA GLU A 187 -14.46 14.96 -1.29
C GLU A 187 -14.13 16.30 -0.58
N ALA A 188 -15.08 16.84 0.16
CA ALA A 188 -14.87 18.06 0.96
C ALA A 188 -13.83 17.91 2.06
N SER A 189 -13.60 16.68 2.54
CA SER A 189 -12.62 16.38 3.61
C SER A 189 -11.26 16.00 3.05
N PHE A 190 -11.23 15.42 1.87
CA PHE A 190 -10.01 15.00 1.19
C PHE A 190 -10.20 15.05 -0.32
N ARG A 191 -9.46 15.91 -0.96
CA ARG A 191 -9.24 15.90 -2.40
C ARG A 191 -7.76 16.09 -2.67
N ASP A 192 -7.16 15.11 -3.30
CA ASP A 192 -5.80 15.21 -3.82
C ASP A 192 -5.79 14.65 -5.25
N ASP A 193 -5.45 15.51 -6.20
CA ASP A 193 -5.40 15.16 -7.61
C ASP A 193 -3.99 14.68 -8.03
N ILE A 194 -3.03 14.60 -7.08
CA ILE A 194 -1.64 14.16 -7.33
C ILE A 194 -1.54 12.64 -7.31
N SER A 195 -0.81 12.07 -8.25
CA SER A 195 -0.46 10.65 -8.25
C SER A 195 1.05 10.44 -8.41
N SER A 196 1.58 9.39 -7.74
CA SER A 196 2.98 9.00 -7.92
C SER A 196 3.34 8.68 -9.38
N THR A 197 2.34 8.34 -10.22
CA THR A 197 2.54 8.09 -11.65
C THR A 197 2.77 9.39 -12.40
N GLU A 198 1.99 10.44 -12.12
CA GLU A 198 2.18 11.77 -12.73
C GLU A 198 3.52 12.36 -12.33
N LEU A 199 3.88 12.30 -11.05
CA LEU A 199 5.17 12.78 -10.56
C LEU A 199 6.37 12.10 -11.22
N ARG A 200 6.25 10.82 -11.62
CA ARG A 200 7.33 10.13 -12.34
C ARG A 200 7.45 10.52 -13.81
N LEU A 201 6.43 11.12 -14.39
CA LEU A 201 6.44 11.58 -15.80
C LEU A 201 7.00 12.99 -15.93
N GLU A 202 7.13 13.73 -14.83
CA GLU A 202 7.66 15.10 -14.78
C GLU A 202 9.17 15.16 -14.53
N VAL A 203 9.83 14.02 -14.31
CA VAL A 203 11.28 13.85 -14.10
C VAL A 203 11.88 13.12 -15.30
#